data_a28f30cdb9d19adf4a139a5bf5d9f095
#
_entry.id   a28f30cdb9d19adf4a139a5bf5d9f095
#
_cell.length_a   1.000
_cell.length_b   1.000
_cell.length_c   1.000
_cell.angle_alpha   90.00
_cell.angle_beta   90.00
_cell.angle_gamma   90.00
#
_symmetry.space_group_name_H-M   'P 1'
#
loop_
_entity.id
_entity.type
_entity.pdbx_description
1 polymer ?
#
loop_
_entity_poly.entity_id
_entity_poly.type
_entity_poly.pdbx_seq_one_letter_code
_entity_poly.pdbx_strand_id
1 'polypeptide(L)'
;KAAWEFLAYKLAIAAGIEMAESSIEQVSGQYHTFMTKRFDRDDGKRVHFASAMTMTGNTEESIKDTSSSYLEIVEFIENYGVDVKANLHQLWRRIVFNIAISNTDDHLRNHGFILKEKGWVLSPAYDLNPSIEKEGLSLNIDMDDNALDFDLAKEVGEYFRLSKIEMEDILSEVRSVVKDWEQVAAEIGIKNREIEIMNSAFRW
;
A
#
# COMPACT_ATOMS: atom_id res chain seq x y z
N LYS A 1 6.05 13.32 10.46
CA LYS A 1 6.09 12.20 9.51
C LYS A 1 5.69 10.89 10.20
N ALA A 2 6.38 10.43 11.28
CA ALA A 2 6.09 9.16 11.96
C ALA A 2 4.60 8.97 12.37
N ALA A 3 3.95 10.02 12.89
CA ALA A 3 2.54 9.94 13.26
C ALA A 3 1.60 9.73 12.05
N TRP A 4 1.93 10.31 10.90
CA TRP A 4 1.17 10.12 9.65
C TRP A 4 1.34 8.71 9.07
N GLU A 5 2.54 8.16 9.13
CA GLU A 5 2.80 6.77 8.76
C GLU A 5 2.08 5.79 9.69
N PHE A 6 2.03 6.10 11.00
CA PHE A 6 1.27 5.30 11.96
C PHE A 6 -0.25 5.44 11.77
N LEU A 7 -0.74 6.61 11.37
CA LEU A 7 -2.14 6.79 10.95
C LEU A 7 -2.47 5.88 9.77
N ALA A 8 -1.66 5.94 8.70
CA ALA A 8 -1.86 5.10 7.53
C ALA A 8 -1.82 3.60 7.89
N TYR A 9 -0.89 3.18 8.76
CA TYR A 9 -0.82 1.83 9.28
C TYR A 9 -2.11 1.39 9.99
N LYS A 10 -2.67 2.23 10.89
CA LYS A 10 -3.93 1.91 11.59
C LYS A 10 -5.11 1.80 10.63
N LEU A 11 -5.23 2.74 9.71
CA LEU A 11 -6.29 2.72 8.70
C LEU A 11 -6.15 1.52 7.76
N ALA A 12 -4.92 1.17 7.32
CA ALA A 12 -4.67 0.02 6.46
C ALA A 12 -5.09 -1.30 7.09
N ILE A 13 -4.75 -1.52 8.37
CA ILE A 13 -5.22 -2.72 9.11
C ILE A 13 -6.74 -2.75 9.18
N ALA A 14 -7.37 -1.64 9.55
CA ALA A 14 -8.83 -1.55 9.65
C ALA A 14 -9.51 -1.77 8.29
N ALA A 15 -8.85 -1.39 7.19
CA ALA A 15 -9.29 -1.63 5.82
C ALA A 15 -8.96 -3.05 5.30
N GLY A 16 -8.48 -3.96 6.14
CA GLY A 16 -8.21 -5.35 5.78
C GLY A 16 -6.92 -5.57 4.98
N ILE A 17 -5.97 -4.66 5.04
CA ILE A 17 -4.64 -4.83 4.45
C ILE A 17 -3.73 -5.57 5.44
N GLU A 18 -3.07 -6.61 4.97
CA GLU A 18 -2.02 -7.28 5.73
C GLU A 18 -0.79 -6.37 5.83
N MET A 19 -0.52 -5.85 7.03
CA MET A 19 0.58 -4.93 7.30
C MET A 19 1.74 -5.61 8.02
N ALA A 20 2.96 -5.15 7.75
CA ALA A 20 4.09 -5.44 8.62
C ALA A 20 3.82 -4.87 10.03
N GLU A 21 3.98 -5.70 11.08
CA GLU A 21 3.72 -5.30 12.46
C GLU A 21 4.52 -4.03 12.82
N SER A 22 3.82 -2.98 13.20
CA SER A 22 4.44 -1.67 13.43
C SER A 22 3.91 -1.00 14.69
N SER A 23 4.74 -0.15 15.28
CA SER A 23 4.41 0.64 16.47
C SER A 23 4.97 2.04 16.36
N ILE A 24 4.50 2.93 17.23
CA ILE A 24 5.02 4.27 17.36
C ILE A 24 5.43 4.50 18.81
N GLU A 25 6.62 5.04 19.02
CA GLU A 25 7.14 5.36 20.35
C GLU A 25 7.81 6.73 20.38
N GLN A 26 7.76 7.36 21.54
CA GLN A 26 8.50 8.58 21.81
C GLN A 26 9.82 8.20 22.51
N VAL A 27 10.86 7.95 21.70
CA VAL A 27 12.15 7.46 22.20
C VAL A 27 12.97 8.58 22.88
N SER A 28 12.94 9.78 22.29
CA SER A 28 13.60 10.96 22.89
C SER A 28 12.99 12.26 22.39
N GLY A 29 13.00 13.28 23.26
CA GLY A 29 12.50 14.62 22.93
C GLY A 29 11.00 14.63 22.63
N GLN A 30 10.57 15.51 21.73
CA GLN A 30 9.16 15.71 21.35
C GLN A 30 8.74 14.94 20.09
N TYR A 31 9.65 14.16 19.48
CA TYR A 31 9.40 13.47 18.22
C TYR A 31 9.08 12.01 18.43
N HIS A 32 8.13 11.53 17.66
CA HIS A 32 7.82 10.10 17.59
C HIS A 32 8.74 9.39 16.60
N THR A 33 9.01 8.12 16.90
CA THR A 33 9.70 7.16 16.03
C THR A 33 8.70 6.09 15.63
N PHE A 34 8.48 5.91 14.34
CA PHE A 34 7.74 4.78 13.79
C PHE A 34 8.70 3.60 13.63
N MET A 35 8.29 2.44 14.11
CA MET A 35 9.09 1.22 14.08
C MET A 35 8.31 0.11 13.42
N THR A 36 8.94 -0.59 12.47
CA THR A 36 8.35 -1.74 11.78
C THR A 36 9.19 -2.98 12.07
N LYS A 37 8.52 -4.03 12.51
CA LYS A 37 9.13 -5.34 12.70
C LYS A 37 9.42 -5.99 11.35
N ARG A 38 10.62 -6.45 11.17
CA ARG A 38 11.01 -7.13 9.94
C ARG A 38 10.30 -8.46 9.80
N PHE A 39 9.46 -8.60 8.79
CA PHE A 39 8.75 -9.83 8.44
C PHE A 39 9.65 -10.84 7.69
N ASP A 40 10.81 -10.41 7.20
CA ASP A 40 11.81 -11.27 6.58
C ASP A 40 12.76 -11.94 7.61
N ARG A 41 12.35 -11.95 8.87
CA ARG A 41 13.03 -12.62 9.98
C ARG A 41 12.02 -13.45 10.76
N ASP A 42 12.37 -14.72 10.97
CA ASP A 42 11.60 -15.66 11.76
C ASP A 42 12.57 -16.40 12.71
N ASP A 43 12.39 -16.21 14.00
CA ASP A 43 13.20 -16.83 15.05
C ASP A 43 14.73 -16.78 14.81
N GLY A 44 15.22 -15.61 14.38
CA GLY A 44 16.63 -15.35 14.02
C GLY A 44 17.05 -15.85 12.64
N LYS A 45 16.19 -16.56 11.92
CA LYS A 45 16.44 -17.03 10.55
C LYS A 45 16.00 -15.99 9.53
N ARG A 46 16.67 -15.97 8.39
CA ARG A 46 16.25 -15.16 7.24
C ARG A 46 15.14 -15.86 6.47
N VAL A 47 14.05 -15.15 6.24
CA VAL A 47 13.02 -15.52 5.27
C VAL A 47 13.41 -14.91 3.93
N HIS A 48 13.34 -15.66 2.86
CA HIS A 48 13.70 -15.15 1.53
C HIS A 48 12.65 -14.12 1.07
N PHE A 49 13.11 -12.90 0.90
CA PHE A 49 12.33 -11.75 0.46
C PHE A 49 13.00 -11.09 -0.75
N ALA A 50 12.19 -10.66 -1.70
CA ALA A 50 12.63 -9.82 -2.81
C ALA A 50 11.59 -8.74 -3.11
N SER A 51 12.03 -7.53 -3.46
CA SER A 51 11.11 -6.45 -3.87
C SER A 51 10.46 -6.75 -5.22
N ALA A 52 9.29 -6.18 -5.48
CA ALA A 52 8.67 -6.26 -6.79
C ALA A 52 9.58 -5.68 -7.89
N MET A 53 10.30 -4.60 -7.59
CA MET A 53 11.29 -4.04 -8.49
C MET A 53 12.33 -5.09 -8.97
N THR A 54 12.84 -5.90 -8.04
CA THR A 54 13.79 -6.99 -8.36
C THR A 54 13.12 -8.09 -9.19
N MET A 55 11.90 -8.47 -8.81
CA MET A 55 11.22 -9.62 -9.41
C MET A 55 10.62 -9.32 -10.78
N THR A 56 10.29 -8.06 -11.06
CA THR A 56 9.84 -7.60 -12.39
C THR A 56 10.99 -7.23 -13.31
N GLY A 57 12.25 -7.31 -12.83
CA GLY A 57 13.43 -6.98 -13.62
C GLY A 57 13.65 -5.48 -13.83
N ASN A 58 12.92 -4.64 -13.10
CA ASN A 58 13.08 -3.20 -13.15
C ASN A 58 14.33 -2.71 -12.40
N THR A 59 14.90 -1.62 -12.89
CA THR A 59 16.02 -0.91 -12.27
C THR A 59 15.67 0.55 -12.04
N GLU A 60 16.44 1.26 -11.21
CA GLU A 60 16.30 2.71 -11.02
C GLU A 60 16.38 3.49 -12.35
N GLU A 61 17.09 2.96 -13.32
CA GLU A 61 17.29 3.56 -14.62
C GLU A 61 16.08 3.30 -15.54
N SER A 62 15.60 2.06 -15.59
CA SER A 62 14.43 1.71 -16.41
C SER A 62 13.16 2.44 -15.97
N ILE A 63 12.97 2.63 -14.65
CA ILE A 63 11.79 3.33 -14.11
C ILE A 63 11.77 4.83 -14.47
N LYS A 64 12.91 5.44 -14.74
CA LYS A 64 12.98 6.84 -15.20
C LYS A 64 12.54 7.01 -16.65
N ASP A 65 12.75 5.99 -17.46
CA ASP A 65 12.47 6.03 -18.90
C ASP A 65 11.07 5.48 -19.24
N THR A 66 10.55 4.56 -18.43
CA THR A 66 9.23 3.96 -18.60
C THR A 66 8.50 3.93 -17.26
N SER A 67 7.30 4.47 -17.22
CA SER A 67 6.44 4.37 -16.03
C SER A 67 6.08 2.92 -15.75
N SER A 68 6.34 2.46 -14.52
CA SER A 68 5.95 1.11 -14.07
C SER A 68 4.48 1.07 -13.64
N SER A 69 3.85 -0.10 -13.75
CA SER A 69 2.46 -0.32 -13.40
C SER A 69 2.29 -1.41 -12.34
N TYR A 70 1.21 -1.34 -11.58
CA TYR A 70 0.76 -2.45 -10.72
C TYR A 70 0.51 -3.75 -11.52
N LEU A 71 0.22 -3.64 -12.82
CA LEU A 71 0.00 -4.81 -13.68
C LEU A 71 1.26 -5.67 -13.85
N GLU A 72 2.46 -5.10 -13.70
CA GLU A 72 3.70 -5.88 -13.66
C GLU A 72 3.76 -6.78 -12.41
N ILE A 73 3.24 -6.28 -11.27
CA ILE A 73 3.14 -7.07 -10.03
C ILE A 73 2.10 -8.19 -10.21
N VAL A 74 0.97 -7.89 -10.88
CA VAL A 74 -0.06 -8.88 -11.25
C VAL A 74 0.56 -9.99 -12.09
N GLU A 75 1.30 -9.65 -13.14
CA GLU A 75 1.95 -10.62 -14.03
C GLU A 75 2.90 -11.54 -13.25
N PHE A 76 3.68 -10.98 -12.34
CA PHE A 76 4.56 -11.79 -11.49
C PHE A 76 3.77 -12.74 -10.59
N ILE A 77 2.71 -12.28 -9.94
CA ILE A 77 1.85 -13.12 -9.08
C ILE A 77 1.20 -14.24 -9.90
N GLU A 78 0.71 -13.97 -11.09
CA GLU A 78 0.10 -14.97 -11.98
C GLU A 78 1.07 -16.08 -12.40
N ASN A 79 2.32 -15.69 -12.69
CA ASN A 79 3.32 -16.63 -13.22
C ASN A 79 4.07 -17.41 -12.14
N TYR A 80 4.30 -16.82 -10.96
CA TYR A 80 5.21 -17.38 -9.94
C TYR A 80 4.60 -17.45 -8.55
N GLY A 81 3.41 -16.90 -8.36
CA GLY A 81 2.74 -16.84 -7.06
C GLY A 81 2.04 -18.15 -6.69
N VAL A 82 1.86 -18.33 -5.39
CA VAL A 82 0.91 -19.28 -4.81
C VAL A 82 -0.20 -18.48 -4.14
N ASP A 83 -1.37 -19.10 -3.93
CA ASP A 83 -2.56 -18.39 -3.42
C ASP A 83 -2.90 -17.13 -4.26
N VAL A 84 -2.77 -17.29 -5.58
CA VAL A 84 -2.82 -16.19 -6.57
C VAL A 84 -4.01 -15.27 -6.34
N LYS A 85 -5.23 -15.80 -6.21
CA LYS A 85 -6.43 -14.99 -6.00
C LYS A 85 -6.33 -14.13 -4.75
N ALA A 86 -5.88 -14.68 -3.62
CA ALA A 86 -5.75 -13.95 -2.36
C ALA A 86 -4.72 -12.81 -2.46
N ASN A 87 -3.56 -13.09 -3.09
CA ASN A 87 -2.52 -12.07 -3.30
C ASN A 87 -2.98 -10.94 -4.23
N LEU A 88 -3.68 -11.27 -5.32
CA LEU A 88 -4.24 -10.28 -6.24
C LEU A 88 -5.30 -9.40 -5.57
N HIS A 89 -6.18 -9.99 -4.76
CA HIS A 89 -7.19 -9.23 -4.02
C HIS A 89 -6.54 -8.30 -2.99
N GLN A 90 -5.49 -8.76 -2.29
CA GLN A 90 -4.71 -7.90 -1.38
C GLN A 90 -4.00 -6.77 -2.14
N LEU A 91 -3.43 -7.03 -3.31
CA LEU A 91 -2.77 -6.00 -4.11
C LEU A 91 -3.79 -4.94 -4.58
N TRP A 92 -4.96 -5.35 -5.08
CA TRP A 92 -5.99 -4.41 -5.51
C TRP A 92 -6.53 -3.56 -4.35
N ARG A 93 -6.71 -4.18 -3.17
CA ARG A 93 -7.09 -3.47 -1.94
C ARG A 93 -6.06 -2.39 -1.57
N ARG A 94 -4.78 -2.67 -1.76
CA ARG A 94 -3.70 -1.67 -1.55
C ARG A 94 -3.78 -0.52 -2.54
N ILE A 95 -4.09 -0.78 -3.80
CA ILE A 95 -4.28 0.27 -4.82
C ILE A 95 -5.43 1.19 -4.40
N VAL A 96 -6.59 0.63 -4.07
CA VAL A 96 -7.75 1.40 -3.59
C VAL A 96 -7.39 2.22 -2.35
N PHE A 97 -6.67 1.65 -1.42
CA PHE A 97 -6.22 2.35 -0.22
C PHE A 97 -5.22 3.46 -0.52
N ASN A 98 -4.26 3.23 -1.41
CA ASN A 98 -3.29 4.24 -1.85
C ASN A 98 -3.98 5.43 -2.51
N ILE A 99 -5.03 5.20 -3.30
CA ILE A 99 -5.90 6.25 -3.84
C ILE A 99 -6.57 7.01 -2.69
N ALA A 100 -7.17 6.27 -1.75
CA ALA A 100 -7.96 6.83 -0.66
C ALA A 100 -7.16 7.75 0.28
N ILE A 101 -5.87 7.46 0.51
CA ILE A 101 -4.98 8.25 1.36
C ILE A 101 -3.97 9.10 0.57
N SER A 102 -4.05 9.10 -0.77
CA SER A 102 -3.05 9.73 -1.65
C SER A 102 -1.62 9.32 -1.32
N ASN A 103 -1.37 8.01 -1.22
CA ASN A 103 0.00 7.49 -1.07
C ASN A 103 0.75 7.60 -2.40
N THR A 104 1.13 8.81 -2.77
CA THR A 104 1.70 9.14 -4.09
C THR A 104 3.17 8.74 -4.24
N ASP A 105 3.78 8.16 -3.22
CA ASP A 105 5.16 7.65 -3.27
C ASP A 105 5.20 6.11 -3.31
N ASP A 106 4.07 5.46 -3.62
CA ASP A 106 4.02 4.01 -3.76
C ASP A 106 4.71 3.56 -5.06
N HIS A 107 5.78 2.81 -4.93
CA HIS A 107 6.61 2.36 -6.05
C HIS A 107 6.99 0.87 -5.89
N LEU A 108 7.57 0.25 -6.92
CA LEU A 108 7.88 -1.19 -6.93
C LEU A 108 8.75 -1.69 -5.76
N ARG A 109 9.47 -0.82 -5.06
CA ARG A 109 10.22 -1.18 -3.85
C ARG A 109 9.35 -1.30 -2.61
N ASN A 110 8.16 -0.69 -2.60
CA ASN A 110 7.19 -0.75 -1.50
C ASN A 110 6.33 -2.00 -1.56
N HIS A 111 6.47 -2.78 -2.63
CA HIS A 111 5.90 -4.10 -2.77
C HIS A 111 6.99 -5.15 -2.78
N GLY A 112 6.69 -6.34 -2.27
CA GLY A 112 7.65 -7.42 -2.29
C GLY A 112 7.00 -8.79 -2.11
N PHE A 113 7.82 -9.79 -2.19
CA PHE A 113 7.40 -11.18 -2.16
C PHE A 113 8.24 -11.96 -1.16
N ILE A 114 7.58 -12.88 -0.48
CA ILE A 114 8.19 -13.86 0.42
C ILE A 114 8.14 -15.21 -0.26
N LEU A 115 9.29 -15.89 -0.33
CA LEU A 115 9.35 -17.27 -0.83
C LEU A 115 8.86 -18.22 0.25
N LYS A 116 7.80 -18.94 -0.06
CA LYS A 116 7.25 -20.06 0.72
C LYS A 116 7.64 -21.38 0.06
N GLU A 117 7.33 -22.50 0.70
CA GLU A 117 7.66 -23.83 0.22
C GLU A 117 7.15 -24.10 -1.22
N LYS A 118 5.97 -23.60 -1.58
CA LYS A 118 5.33 -23.85 -2.87
C LYS A 118 5.50 -22.73 -3.92
N GLY A 119 6.06 -21.58 -3.54
CA GLY A 119 6.23 -20.43 -4.42
C GLY A 119 6.14 -19.09 -3.68
N TRP A 120 5.95 -18.04 -4.44
CA TRP A 120 5.97 -16.67 -3.91
C TRP A 120 4.59 -16.22 -3.42
N VAL A 121 4.56 -15.50 -2.31
CA VAL A 121 3.37 -14.80 -1.80
C VAL A 121 3.68 -13.31 -1.64
N LEU A 122 2.67 -12.47 -1.82
CA LEU A 122 2.80 -11.04 -1.56
C LEU A 122 3.18 -10.81 -0.10
N SER A 123 4.19 -9.98 0.16
CA SER A 123 4.60 -9.64 1.53
C SER A 123 3.54 -8.81 2.24
N PRO A 124 3.54 -8.73 3.57
CA PRO A 124 2.83 -7.66 4.26
C PRO A 124 3.19 -6.29 3.67
N ALA A 125 2.24 -5.35 3.67
CA ALA A 125 2.48 -3.99 3.22
C ALA A 125 3.32 -3.21 4.24
N TYR A 126 4.06 -2.24 3.76
CA TYR A 126 4.92 -1.35 4.54
C TYR A 126 5.07 -0.01 3.81
N ASP A 127 5.55 1.01 4.51
CA ASP A 127 5.87 2.34 3.97
C ASP A 127 4.67 3.03 3.29
N LEU A 128 3.51 3.00 3.94
CA LEU A 128 2.32 3.71 3.49
C LEU A 128 2.28 5.10 4.11
N ASN A 129 2.26 6.14 3.28
CA ASN A 129 2.28 7.53 3.75
C ASN A 129 1.28 8.39 2.96
N PRO A 130 0.36 9.12 3.64
CA PRO A 130 -0.47 10.09 2.96
C PRO A 130 0.36 11.29 2.51
N SER A 131 0.06 11.84 1.33
CA SER A 131 0.78 12.97 0.74
C SER A 131 -0.17 13.93 0.05
N ILE A 132 0.22 15.21 0.03
CA ILE A 132 -0.44 16.29 -0.74
C ILE A 132 0.50 16.87 -1.80
N GLU A 133 1.66 16.23 -2.02
CA GLU A 133 2.73 16.80 -2.85
C GLU A 133 2.56 16.50 -4.35
N LYS A 134 1.82 15.44 -4.70
CA LYS A 134 1.62 15.00 -6.08
C LYS A 134 0.13 14.74 -6.35
N GLU A 135 -0.28 14.83 -7.61
CA GLU A 135 -1.66 14.63 -8.05
C GLU A 135 -1.97 13.19 -8.48
N GLY A 136 -0.95 12.33 -8.66
CA GLY A 136 -1.08 10.94 -9.06
C GLY A 136 -0.16 10.01 -8.28
N LEU A 137 -0.41 8.70 -8.38
CA LEU A 137 0.46 7.67 -7.82
C LEU A 137 1.81 7.64 -8.56
N SER A 138 2.82 7.01 -7.96
CA SER A 138 4.09 6.75 -8.67
C SER A 138 4.00 5.56 -9.61
N LEU A 139 3.12 4.59 -9.35
CA LEU A 139 2.82 3.48 -10.25
C LEU A 139 1.54 3.78 -11.03
N ASN A 140 1.53 3.43 -12.31
CA ASN A 140 0.32 3.42 -13.09
C ASN A 140 -0.65 2.35 -12.57
N ILE A 141 -1.94 2.66 -12.59
CA ILE A 141 -3.01 1.71 -12.22
C ILE A 141 -3.29 0.79 -13.40
N ASP A 142 -3.36 1.36 -14.59
CA ASP A 142 -3.39 0.61 -15.85
C ASP A 142 -2.02 0.64 -16.55
N MET A 143 -1.97 0.78 -17.87
CA MET A 143 -0.70 0.85 -18.62
C MET A 143 -0.10 2.26 -18.63
N ASP A 144 -0.93 3.32 -18.55
CA ASP A 144 -0.54 4.68 -18.83
C ASP A 144 -1.03 5.71 -17.78
N ASP A 145 -2.02 5.36 -16.94
CA ASP A 145 -2.68 6.30 -16.03
C ASP A 145 -2.45 5.94 -14.56
N ASN A 146 -2.07 6.95 -13.79
CA ASN A 146 -1.80 6.88 -12.36
C ASN A 146 -2.71 7.78 -11.52
N ALA A 147 -3.82 8.23 -12.07
CA ALA A 147 -4.75 9.12 -11.40
C ALA A 147 -5.28 8.55 -10.07
N LEU A 148 -5.48 9.42 -9.10
CA LEU A 148 -6.09 9.05 -7.82
C LEU A 148 -7.62 8.88 -7.99
N ASP A 149 -8.01 7.91 -8.82
CA ASP A 149 -9.37 7.66 -9.25
C ASP A 149 -9.78 6.20 -8.96
N PHE A 150 -10.88 6.04 -8.22
CA PHE A 150 -11.44 4.73 -7.90
C PHE A 150 -12.08 4.03 -9.11
N ASP A 151 -12.60 4.78 -10.08
CA ASP A 151 -13.19 4.21 -11.27
C ASP A 151 -12.10 3.60 -12.15
N LEU A 152 -10.95 4.27 -12.29
CA LEU A 152 -9.76 3.71 -12.94
C LEU A 152 -9.32 2.39 -12.28
N ALA A 153 -9.31 2.32 -10.94
CA ALA A 153 -9.00 1.07 -10.24
C ALA A 153 -10.02 -0.05 -10.54
N LYS A 154 -11.31 0.29 -10.72
CA LYS A 154 -12.35 -0.69 -11.11
C LYS A 154 -12.20 -1.18 -12.54
N GLU A 155 -11.75 -0.33 -13.46
CA GLU A 155 -11.52 -0.71 -14.86
C GLU A 155 -10.50 -1.84 -15.02
N VAL A 156 -9.49 -1.87 -14.16
CA VAL A 156 -8.46 -2.92 -14.14
C VAL A 156 -8.76 -4.10 -13.22
N GLY A 157 -9.87 -4.07 -12.48
CA GLY A 157 -10.19 -5.06 -11.43
C GLY A 157 -10.25 -6.50 -11.93
N GLU A 158 -10.59 -6.74 -13.19
CA GLU A 158 -10.61 -8.08 -13.79
C GLU A 158 -9.22 -8.73 -13.84
N TYR A 159 -8.15 -7.97 -14.02
CA TYR A 159 -6.76 -8.46 -13.95
C TYR A 159 -6.40 -8.98 -12.56
N PHE A 160 -7.11 -8.51 -11.52
CA PHE A 160 -6.96 -8.96 -10.13
C PHE A 160 -7.92 -10.09 -9.76
N ARG A 161 -8.60 -10.70 -10.76
CA ARG A 161 -9.60 -11.77 -10.59
C ARG A 161 -10.77 -11.38 -9.71
N LEU A 162 -11.13 -10.08 -9.70
CA LEU A 162 -12.24 -9.54 -8.94
C LEU A 162 -13.51 -9.45 -9.80
N SER A 163 -14.62 -9.91 -9.25
CA SER A 163 -15.95 -9.58 -9.77
C SER A 163 -16.34 -8.14 -9.41
N LYS A 164 -17.33 -7.59 -10.09
CA LYS A 164 -17.87 -6.25 -9.78
C LYS A 164 -18.34 -6.13 -8.33
N ILE A 165 -18.94 -7.19 -7.78
CA ILE A 165 -19.42 -7.21 -6.40
C ILE A 165 -18.23 -7.17 -5.44
N GLU A 166 -17.22 -8.02 -5.64
CA GLU A 166 -16.01 -8.03 -4.81
C GLU A 166 -15.26 -6.69 -4.84
N MET A 167 -15.23 -6.01 -5.99
CA MET A 167 -14.66 -4.66 -6.11
C MET A 167 -15.42 -3.62 -5.30
N GLU A 168 -16.75 -3.60 -5.40
CA GLU A 168 -17.58 -2.65 -4.65
C GLU A 168 -17.51 -2.92 -3.12
N ASP A 169 -17.45 -4.18 -2.70
CA ASP A 169 -17.29 -4.56 -1.31
C ASP A 169 -15.96 -4.02 -0.75
N ILE A 170 -14.84 -4.27 -1.43
CA ILE A 170 -13.53 -3.78 -1.02
C ILE A 170 -13.48 -2.25 -1.01
N LEU A 171 -14.04 -1.60 -2.03
CA LEU A 171 -14.09 -0.15 -2.13
C LEU A 171 -14.90 0.45 -0.97
N SER A 172 -16.05 -0.13 -0.67
CA SER A 172 -16.91 0.30 0.45
C SER A 172 -16.21 0.15 1.80
N GLU A 173 -15.53 -0.99 2.03
CA GLU A 173 -14.74 -1.23 3.24
C GLU A 173 -13.63 -0.18 3.42
N VAL A 174 -12.81 0.05 2.39
CA VAL A 174 -11.71 1.01 2.44
C VAL A 174 -12.25 2.43 2.69
N ARG A 175 -13.27 2.85 1.93
CA ARG A 175 -13.86 4.19 2.07
C ARG A 175 -14.49 4.42 3.43
N SER A 176 -15.17 3.43 3.99
CA SER A 176 -15.77 3.53 5.32
C SER A 176 -14.73 3.75 6.42
N VAL A 177 -13.58 3.07 6.32
CA VAL A 177 -12.46 3.22 7.26
C VAL A 177 -11.78 4.58 7.08
N VAL A 178 -11.48 4.95 5.84
CA VAL A 178 -10.75 6.20 5.56
C VAL A 178 -11.59 7.43 5.92
N LYS A 179 -12.90 7.36 5.83
CA LYS A 179 -13.80 8.45 6.25
C LYS A 179 -13.55 8.95 7.66
N ASP A 180 -13.15 8.07 8.57
CA ASP A 180 -12.93 8.40 9.99
C ASP A 180 -11.47 8.77 10.31
N TRP A 181 -10.65 9.09 9.29
CA TRP A 181 -9.23 9.37 9.44
C TRP A 181 -8.90 10.51 10.42
N GLU A 182 -9.72 11.57 10.46
CA GLU A 182 -9.52 12.71 11.37
C GLU A 182 -9.63 12.31 12.84
N GLN A 183 -10.60 11.44 13.14
CA GLN A 183 -10.76 10.90 14.49
C GLN A 183 -9.51 10.09 14.88
N VAL A 184 -9.04 9.20 14.00
CA VAL A 184 -7.84 8.40 14.26
C VAL A 184 -6.60 9.29 14.40
N ALA A 185 -6.48 10.36 13.59
CA ALA A 185 -5.41 11.34 13.69
C ALA A 185 -5.41 12.07 15.05
N ALA A 186 -6.59 12.46 15.53
CA ALA A 186 -6.75 13.10 16.84
C ALA A 186 -6.38 12.14 17.99
N GLU A 187 -6.78 10.87 17.91
CA GLU A 187 -6.42 9.83 18.89
C GLU A 187 -4.90 9.58 18.98
N ILE A 188 -4.20 9.70 17.84
CA ILE A 188 -2.72 9.60 17.77
C ILE A 188 -2.04 10.86 18.34
N GLY A 189 -2.79 11.97 18.46
CA GLY A 189 -2.26 13.27 18.93
C GLY A 189 -1.67 14.14 17.82
N ILE A 190 -2.08 13.93 16.56
CA ILE A 190 -1.76 14.84 15.46
C ILE A 190 -2.49 16.16 15.68
N LYS A 191 -1.78 17.28 15.49
CA LYS A 191 -2.32 18.62 15.77
C LYS A 191 -3.37 19.01 14.73
N ASN A 192 -4.43 19.69 15.15
CA ASN A 192 -5.52 20.13 14.27
C ASN A 192 -5.03 20.89 13.03
N ARG A 193 -4.04 21.77 13.17
CA ARG A 193 -3.44 22.47 12.03
C ARG A 193 -2.82 21.53 10.98
N GLU A 194 -2.22 20.44 11.40
CA GLU A 194 -1.68 19.42 10.49
C GLU A 194 -2.80 18.62 9.82
N ILE A 195 -3.87 18.31 10.57
CA ILE A 195 -5.08 17.67 10.05
C ILE A 195 -5.71 18.52 8.94
N GLU A 196 -5.92 19.82 9.19
CA GLU A 196 -6.46 20.76 8.19
C GLU A 196 -5.62 20.80 6.90
N ILE A 197 -4.29 20.82 7.02
CA ILE A 197 -3.38 20.83 5.86
C ILE A 197 -3.50 19.54 5.04
N MET A 198 -3.62 18.40 5.71
CA MET A 198 -3.64 17.08 5.07
C MET A 198 -5.03 16.64 4.58
N ASN A 199 -6.05 17.44 4.79
CA ASN A 199 -7.43 17.06 4.44
C ASN A 199 -7.60 16.64 2.97
N SER A 200 -6.92 17.32 2.05
CA SER A 200 -6.98 16.99 0.61
C SER A 200 -6.30 15.67 0.23
N ALA A 201 -5.53 15.07 1.14
CA ALA A 201 -4.92 13.76 0.89
C ALA A 201 -5.93 12.60 1.00
N PHE A 202 -7.05 12.78 1.69
CA PHE A 202 -7.99 11.70 1.98
C PHE A 202 -9.25 11.78 1.11
N ARG A 203 -9.66 10.63 0.54
CA ARG A 203 -10.81 10.46 -0.38
C ARG A 203 -11.69 9.30 0.07
N TRP A 204 -13.00 9.51 0.12
CA TRP A 204 -13.98 8.47 0.48
C TRP A 204 -15.34 8.65 -0.20
#